data_54421db721da51986594c88c56301ed3
#
_entry.id   54421db721da51986594c88c56301ed3
#
_cell.length_a   1.000
_cell.length_b   1.000
_cell.length_c   1.000
_cell.angle_alpha   90.00
_cell.angle_beta   90.00
_cell.angle_gamma   90.00
#
_symmetry.space_group_name_H-M   'P 1'
#
loop_
_entity.id
_entity.type
_entity.pdbx_description
1 polymer ?
#
loop_
_entity_poly.entity_id
_entity_poly.type
_entity_poly.pdbx_seq_one_letter_code
_entity_poly.pdbx_strand_id
1 'polypeptide(L)'
;MNTMAMKKNIRTMPKAITLALSLFTLSALSQSLYSQEIDYPEEFAAPIPLMEEILGDFHFPISSNSELAQAFFDQGMQMMYAFAKLESARSFREAQIADPNCAICFWGEAWSWGSYLNGAMTTAEAPRALAALNKALALIDNASDKEADLIHALQSRYVENYDPATRRVQDQAYADTLAGLARKYPYDLNIATLYADAL
;
A
#
# COMPACT_ATOMS: atom_id res chain seq x y z
N MET A 1 -47.37 64.94 -33.30
CA MET A 1 -47.35 64.14 -32.06
C MET A 1 -46.72 62.82 -32.40
N ASN A 2 -45.45 62.65 -32.07
CA ASN A 2 -44.61 61.49 -32.38
C ASN A 2 -44.52 60.56 -31.15
N THR A 3 -45.02 59.34 -31.31
CA THR A 3 -44.92 58.33 -30.26
C THR A 3 -43.71 57.43 -30.61
N MET A 4 -42.70 57.50 -29.81
CA MET A 4 -41.45 56.75 -29.93
C MET A 4 -41.62 55.40 -29.24
N ALA A 5 -41.54 54.28 -29.98
CA ALA A 5 -41.60 52.93 -29.44
C ALA A 5 -40.19 52.47 -29.05
N MET A 6 -40.04 52.16 -27.77
CA MET A 6 -38.80 51.57 -27.23
C MET A 6 -38.72 50.06 -27.55
N LYS A 7 -37.74 49.65 -28.37
CA LYS A 7 -37.40 48.22 -28.61
C LYS A 7 -36.60 47.69 -27.42
N LYS A 8 -37.14 46.68 -26.71
CA LYS A 8 -36.39 45.88 -25.72
C LYS A 8 -35.46 44.91 -26.45
N ASN A 9 -34.17 45.06 -26.25
CA ASN A 9 -33.12 44.15 -26.73
C ASN A 9 -33.01 42.98 -25.73
N ILE A 10 -33.53 41.81 -26.07
CA ILE A 10 -33.30 40.59 -25.31
C ILE A 10 -31.97 39.97 -25.80
N ARG A 11 -30.92 40.09 -25.02
CA ARG A 11 -29.66 39.39 -25.25
C ARG A 11 -29.85 37.89 -24.93
N THR A 12 -29.83 37.08 -25.97
CA THR A 12 -29.74 35.61 -25.84
C THR A 12 -28.35 35.22 -25.35
N MET A 13 -28.27 34.55 -24.22
CA MET A 13 -27.01 33.96 -23.71
C MET A 13 -26.57 32.80 -24.62
N PRO A 14 -25.26 32.63 -24.85
CA PRO A 14 -24.78 31.55 -25.75
C PRO A 14 -24.94 30.19 -25.07
N LYS A 15 -25.46 29.22 -25.80
CA LYS A 15 -25.72 27.82 -25.42
C LYS A 15 -24.44 27.03 -25.02
N ALA A 16 -23.26 27.60 -25.13
CA ALA A 16 -21.98 26.94 -24.83
C ALA A 16 -21.67 26.85 -23.33
N ILE A 17 -22.31 27.65 -22.47
CA ILE A 17 -22.01 27.65 -21.01
C ILE A 17 -22.75 26.53 -20.29
N THR A 18 -23.88 26.05 -20.80
CA THR A 18 -24.69 25.03 -20.15
C THR A 18 -24.10 23.59 -20.33
N LEU A 19 -23.26 23.35 -21.37
CA LEU A 19 -22.66 22.04 -21.63
C LEU A 19 -21.41 21.79 -20.76
N ALA A 20 -20.67 22.85 -20.38
CA ALA A 20 -19.48 22.73 -19.56
C ALA A 20 -19.78 22.43 -18.07
N LEU A 21 -20.92 22.88 -17.55
CA LEU A 21 -21.32 22.62 -16.16
C LEU A 21 -21.82 21.19 -15.95
N SER A 22 -22.42 20.56 -16.97
CA SER A 22 -22.94 19.20 -16.88
C SER A 22 -21.83 18.12 -16.94
N LEU A 23 -20.72 18.42 -17.59
CA LEU A 23 -19.55 17.50 -17.65
C LEU A 23 -18.74 17.49 -16.36
N PHE A 24 -18.69 18.62 -15.64
CA PHE A 24 -17.98 18.71 -14.36
C PHE A 24 -18.71 18.00 -13.20
N THR A 25 -20.04 17.96 -13.24
CA THR A 25 -20.82 17.26 -12.20
C THR A 25 -20.83 15.74 -12.38
N LEU A 26 -20.68 15.24 -13.64
CA LEU A 26 -20.61 13.80 -13.89
C LEU A 26 -19.26 13.19 -13.47
N SER A 27 -18.14 13.93 -13.61
CA SER A 27 -16.82 13.47 -13.17
C SER A 27 -16.65 13.44 -11.65
N ALA A 28 -17.34 14.32 -10.91
CA ALA A 28 -17.32 14.33 -9.45
C ALA A 28 -18.15 13.18 -8.84
N LEU A 29 -19.22 12.75 -9.52
CA LEU A 29 -20.05 11.62 -9.07
C LEU A 29 -19.38 10.26 -9.31
N SER A 30 -18.51 10.13 -10.33
CA SER A 30 -17.83 8.87 -10.62
C SER A 30 -16.68 8.58 -9.65
N GLN A 31 -16.10 9.58 -9.01
CA GLN A 31 -15.04 9.39 -8.00
C GLN A 31 -15.57 9.00 -6.61
N SER A 32 -16.84 9.24 -6.34
CA SER A 32 -17.45 8.91 -5.03
C SER A 32 -17.92 7.46 -4.90
N LEU A 33 -17.85 6.65 -5.96
CA LEU A 33 -18.38 5.29 -5.97
C LEU A 33 -17.32 4.21 -5.68
N TYR A 34 -16.05 4.56 -5.42
CA TYR A 34 -14.96 3.58 -5.31
C TYR A 34 -14.10 3.66 -4.04
N SER A 35 -14.47 4.44 -3.04
CA SER A 35 -13.81 4.31 -1.75
C SER A 35 -14.61 3.37 -0.85
N GLN A 36 -14.50 2.06 -1.05
CA GLN A 36 -14.83 1.14 0.04
C GLN A 36 -13.89 1.51 1.19
N GLU A 37 -14.47 1.90 2.31
CA GLU A 37 -13.74 2.12 3.55
C GLU A 37 -13.09 0.78 3.94
N ILE A 38 -11.76 0.78 4.05
CA ILE A 38 -11.02 -0.42 4.39
C ILE A 38 -11.20 -0.65 5.88
N ASP A 39 -11.78 -1.79 6.24
CA ASP A 39 -11.97 -2.20 7.62
C ASP A 39 -10.64 -2.72 8.19
N TYR A 40 -10.08 -2.00 9.17
CA TYR A 40 -8.91 -2.41 9.93
C TYR A 40 -9.32 -2.88 11.33
N PRO A 41 -8.59 -3.84 11.95
CA PRO A 41 -8.78 -4.17 13.35
C PRO A 41 -8.60 -2.92 14.23
N GLU A 42 -9.37 -2.80 15.30
CA GLU A 42 -9.28 -1.66 16.22
C GLU A 42 -7.86 -1.50 16.78
N GLU A 43 -7.21 -2.62 17.08
CA GLU A 43 -5.85 -2.68 17.61
C GLU A 43 -4.80 -2.16 16.62
N PHE A 44 -5.07 -2.21 15.31
CA PHE A 44 -4.14 -1.68 14.31
C PHE A 44 -3.92 -0.17 14.45
N ALA A 45 -4.92 0.57 14.87
CA ALA A 45 -4.82 2.01 15.10
C ALA A 45 -4.08 2.37 16.40
N ALA A 46 -4.00 1.44 17.36
CA ALA A 46 -3.33 1.68 18.63
C ALA A 46 -1.81 1.69 18.45
N PRO A 47 -1.08 2.66 19.06
CA PRO A 47 0.38 2.66 19.04
C PRO A 47 0.95 1.36 19.63
N ILE A 48 2.10 0.92 19.09
CA ILE A 48 2.87 -0.18 19.67
C ILE A 48 4.21 0.37 20.18
N PRO A 49 4.67 0.00 21.39
CA PRO A 49 5.97 0.45 21.88
C PRO A 49 7.11 -0.23 21.11
N LEU A 50 8.25 0.45 21.02
CA LEU A 50 9.49 -0.17 20.57
C LEU A 50 10.01 -1.15 21.63
N MET A 51 10.38 -2.36 21.20
CA MET A 51 10.75 -3.49 22.08
C MET A 51 12.24 -3.82 21.99
N GLU A 52 13.11 -2.80 22.16
CA GLU A 52 14.55 -2.89 21.94
C GLU A 52 15.26 -3.99 22.76
N GLU A 53 14.78 -4.26 23.99
CA GLU A 53 15.45 -5.20 24.89
C GLU A 53 15.04 -6.67 24.67
N ILE A 54 14.02 -6.94 23.85
CA ILE A 54 13.35 -8.25 23.80
C ILE A 54 13.60 -8.97 22.47
N LEU A 55 13.83 -8.22 21.38
CA LEU A 55 13.79 -8.76 20.01
C LEU A 55 15.15 -9.09 19.40
N GLY A 56 16.27 -8.85 20.11
CA GLY A 56 17.61 -9.08 19.57
C GLY A 56 18.05 -8.03 18.54
N ASP A 57 19.10 -8.35 17.78
CA ASP A 57 19.86 -7.41 16.94
C ASP A 57 19.61 -7.57 15.43
N PHE A 58 18.45 -8.10 15.03
CA PHE A 58 18.07 -8.20 13.61
C PHE A 58 18.07 -6.81 12.96
N HIS A 59 18.66 -6.70 11.78
CA HIS A 59 18.70 -5.44 11.04
C HIS A 59 18.50 -5.65 9.55
N PHE A 60 17.50 -4.96 8.99
CA PHE A 60 17.23 -4.86 7.57
C PHE A 60 17.36 -3.38 7.17
N PRO A 61 18.48 -2.93 6.59
CA PRO A 61 18.68 -1.53 6.22
C PRO A 61 17.62 -1.03 5.23
N ILE A 62 17.02 0.13 5.54
CA ILE A 62 15.99 0.77 4.70
C ILE A 62 16.43 2.16 4.23
N SER A 63 15.82 2.64 3.13
CA SER A 63 16.02 3.98 2.58
C SER A 63 15.22 5.02 3.37
N SER A 64 15.58 5.21 4.65
CA SER A 64 15.03 6.24 5.52
C SER A 64 16.15 6.91 6.31
N ASN A 65 16.01 8.21 6.55
CA ASN A 65 16.91 8.95 7.44
C ASN A 65 16.40 8.98 8.90
N SER A 66 15.27 8.36 9.18
CA SER A 66 14.68 8.28 10.52
C SER A 66 15.15 7.00 11.21
N GLU A 67 15.99 7.15 12.25
CA GLU A 67 16.40 6.03 13.11
C GLU A 67 15.20 5.32 13.73
N LEU A 68 14.16 6.09 14.08
CA LEU A 68 12.93 5.53 14.64
C LEU A 68 12.14 4.70 13.61
N ALA A 69 12.09 5.15 12.34
CA ALA A 69 11.48 4.37 11.27
C ALA A 69 12.24 3.05 11.03
N GLN A 70 13.58 3.10 11.04
CA GLN A 70 14.42 1.91 10.93
C GLN A 70 14.15 0.93 12.08
N ALA A 71 14.12 1.42 13.32
CA ALA A 71 13.92 0.57 14.50
C ALA A 71 12.54 -0.11 14.48
N PHE A 72 11.47 0.62 14.14
CA PHE A 72 10.13 0.04 13.99
C PHE A 72 10.02 -0.89 12.79
N PHE A 73 10.76 -0.63 11.70
CA PHE A 73 10.82 -1.54 10.56
C PHE A 73 11.44 -2.87 10.96
N ASP A 74 12.58 -2.84 11.65
CA ASP A 74 13.26 -4.05 12.16
C ASP A 74 12.37 -4.83 13.12
N GLN A 75 11.65 -4.14 14.01
CA GLN A 75 10.64 -4.76 14.87
C GLN A 75 9.52 -5.41 14.06
N GLY A 76 9.00 -4.75 13.04
CA GLY A 76 7.95 -5.28 12.17
C GLY A 76 8.38 -6.58 11.48
N MET A 77 9.60 -6.63 10.95
CA MET A 77 10.19 -7.83 10.35
C MET A 77 10.29 -8.98 11.37
N GLN A 78 10.82 -8.71 12.56
CA GLN A 78 10.97 -9.71 13.63
C GLN A 78 9.62 -10.24 14.10
N MET A 79 8.61 -9.36 14.26
CA MET A 79 7.25 -9.75 14.63
C MET A 79 6.61 -10.65 13.57
N MET A 80 6.84 -10.40 12.28
CA MET A 80 6.33 -11.26 11.22
C MET A 80 6.98 -12.65 11.27
N TYR A 81 8.30 -12.73 11.45
CA TYR A 81 9.01 -14.01 11.64
C TYR A 81 8.60 -14.74 12.94
N ALA A 82 8.11 -14.00 13.93
CA ALA A 82 7.51 -14.57 15.14
C ALA A 82 6.02 -14.94 14.98
N PHE A 83 5.45 -14.82 13.77
CA PHE A 83 4.04 -15.09 13.44
C PHE A 83 3.03 -14.14 14.11
N ALA A 84 3.50 -13.01 14.64
CA ALA A 84 2.70 -11.96 15.26
C ALA A 84 2.29 -10.91 14.20
N LYS A 85 1.42 -11.31 13.25
CA LYS A 85 1.06 -10.51 12.06
C LYS A 85 0.51 -9.12 12.40
N LEU A 86 -0.38 -9.03 13.39
CA LEU A 86 -1.00 -7.76 13.77
C LEU A 86 0.02 -6.81 14.39
N GLU A 87 0.89 -7.31 15.26
CA GLU A 87 1.97 -6.54 15.88
C GLU A 87 3.01 -6.12 14.83
N SER A 88 3.28 -6.98 13.84
CA SER A 88 4.10 -6.65 12.68
C SER A 88 3.51 -5.48 11.89
N ALA A 89 2.25 -5.56 11.50
CA ALA A 89 1.56 -4.49 10.77
C ALA A 89 1.54 -3.17 11.57
N ARG A 90 1.31 -3.23 12.89
CA ARG A 90 1.36 -2.07 13.80
C ARG A 90 2.76 -1.45 13.85
N SER A 91 3.81 -2.29 13.92
CA SER A 91 5.20 -1.81 13.92
C SER A 91 5.54 -1.10 12.61
N PHE A 92 5.18 -1.66 11.46
CA PHE A 92 5.35 -0.99 10.17
C PHE A 92 4.55 0.32 10.07
N ARG A 93 3.37 0.39 10.68
CA ARG A 93 2.61 1.64 10.78
C ARG A 93 3.34 2.71 11.61
N GLU A 94 3.95 2.35 12.73
CA GLU A 94 4.78 3.30 13.49
C GLU A 94 6.00 3.76 12.67
N ALA A 95 6.62 2.86 11.87
CA ALA A 95 7.68 3.25 10.94
C ALA A 95 7.18 4.27 9.89
N GLN A 96 5.97 4.11 9.36
CA GLN A 96 5.34 5.06 8.43
C GLN A 96 5.02 6.41 9.10
N ILE A 97 4.65 6.41 10.37
CA ILE A 97 4.42 7.64 11.16
C ILE A 97 5.75 8.36 11.38
N ALA A 98 6.83 7.63 11.67
CA ALA A 98 8.17 8.18 11.87
C ALA A 98 8.80 8.70 10.56
N ASP A 99 8.47 8.10 9.40
CA ASP A 99 8.84 8.57 8.07
C ASP A 99 7.72 8.30 7.05
N PRO A 100 6.84 9.27 6.78
CA PRO A 100 5.74 9.12 5.83
C PRO A 100 6.18 8.94 4.36
N ASN A 101 7.45 9.15 4.04
CA ASN A 101 8.00 8.96 2.70
C ASN A 101 8.72 7.62 2.52
N CYS A 102 8.80 6.80 3.55
CA CYS A 102 9.43 5.50 3.55
C CYS A 102 8.60 4.48 2.77
N ALA A 103 8.89 4.27 1.48
CA ALA A 103 8.16 3.35 0.61
C ALA A 103 8.17 1.91 1.14
N ILE A 104 9.34 1.43 1.61
CA ILE A 104 9.50 0.06 2.11
C ILE A 104 8.75 -0.16 3.43
N CYS A 105 8.47 0.88 4.22
CA CYS A 105 7.64 0.78 5.42
C CYS A 105 6.19 0.40 5.08
N PHE A 106 5.64 0.91 3.98
CA PHE A 106 4.33 0.51 3.48
C PHE A 106 4.36 -0.88 2.84
N TRP A 107 5.45 -1.28 2.20
CA TRP A 107 5.65 -2.66 1.76
C TRP A 107 5.61 -3.63 2.94
N GLY A 108 6.25 -3.30 4.06
CA GLY A 108 6.25 -4.12 5.27
C GLY A 108 4.84 -4.36 5.81
N GLU A 109 4.01 -3.31 5.89
CA GLU A 109 2.60 -3.43 6.26
C GLU A 109 1.84 -4.32 5.27
N ALA A 110 2.01 -4.10 3.95
CA ALA A 110 1.39 -4.92 2.93
C ALA A 110 1.76 -6.40 3.07
N TRP A 111 3.04 -6.69 3.31
CA TRP A 111 3.54 -8.04 3.52
C TRP A 111 2.94 -8.68 4.78
N SER A 112 2.78 -7.93 5.87
CA SER A 112 2.18 -8.42 7.11
C SER A 112 0.72 -8.87 6.95
N TRP A 113 -0.06 -8.20 6.11
CA TRP A 113 -1.44 -8.59 5.81
C TRP A 113 -1.52 -9.82 4.88
N GLY A 114 -0.44 -10.18 4.19
CA GLY A 114 -0.39 -11.29 3.24
C GLY A 114 -0.45 -12.67 3.88
N SER A 115 -0.41 -13.69 3.01
CA SER A 115 -0.19 -15.07 3.45
C SER A 115 1.22 -15.23 4.03
N TYR A 116 1.35 -16.09 5.00
CA TYR A 116 2.61 -16.45 5.65
C TYR A 116 2.66 -17.97 5.86
N LEU A 117 3.77 -18.50 6.39
CA LEU A 117 4.03 -19.93 6.50
C LEU A 117 2.86 -20.71 7.17
N ASN A 118 2.21 -20.15 8.18
CA ASN A 118 1.16 -20.83 8.95
C ASN A 118 -0.27 -20.50 8.52
N GLY A 119 -0.47 -19.61 7.55
CA GLY A 119 -1.83 -19.22 7.17
C GLY A 119 -1.94 -18.42 5.88
N ALA A 120 -3.06 -18.64 5.21
CA ALA A 120 -3.43 -17.87 4.04
C ALA A 120 -3.92 -16.46 4.42
N MET A 121 -3.72 -15.50 3.53
CA MET A 121 -4.41 -14.22 3.59
C MET A 121 -5.92 -14.44 3.51
N THR A 122 -6.67 -13.73 4.31
CA THR A 122 -8.14 -13.75 4.30
C THR A 122 -8.70 -12.71 3.34
N THR A 123 -9.99 -12.83 3.01
CA THR A 123 -10.70 -11.82 2.19
C THR A 123 -10.78 -10.45 2.90
N ALA A 124 -10.75 -10.42 4.24
CA ALA A 124 -10.73 -9.18 5.00
C ALA A 124 -9.35 -8.50 5.01
N GLU A 125 -8.27 -9.28 4.91
CA GLU A 125 -6.88 -8.76 4.85
C GLU A 125 -6.50 -8.25 3.45
N ALA A 126 -7.05 -8.83 2.41
CA ALA A 126 -6.68 -8.51 1.02
C ALA A 126 -6.79 -7.02 0.65
N PRO A 127 -7.87 -6.29 0.97
CA PRO A 127 -7.95 -4.86 0.69
C PRO A 127 -6.92 -4.05 1.50
N ARG A 128 -6.57 -4.48 2.72
CA ARG A 128 -5.53 -3.85 3.55
C ARG A 128 -4.15 -4.00 2.92
N ALA A 129 -3.81 -5.23 2.52
CA ALA A 129 -2.57 -5.54 1.83
C ALA A 129 -2.42 -4.73 0.53
N LEU A 130 -3.47 -4.68 -0.28
CA LEU A 130 -3.45 -3.95 -1.54
C LEU A 130 -3.34 -2.44 -1.34
N ALA A 131 -4.02 -1.88 -0.34
CA ALA A 131 -3.94 -0.44 -0.04
C ALA A 131 -2.53 -0.03 0.41
N ALA A 132 -1.91 -0.78 1.30
CA ALA A 132 -0.55 -0.54 1.74
C ALA A 132 0.45 -0.68 0.58
N LEU A 133 0.32 -1.71 -0.27
CA LEU A 133 1.13 -1.86 -1.48
C LEU A 133 0.98 -0.68 -2.44
N ASN A 134 -0.24 -0.23 -2.71
CA ASN A 134 -0.48 0.92 -3.58
C ASN A 134 0.19 2.19 -3.03
N LYS A 135 0.24 2.34 -1.70
CA LYS A 135 0.95 3.45 -1.07
C LYS A 135 2.47 3.32 -1.23
N ALA A 136 3.04 2.10 -1.07
CA ALA A 136 4.45 1.83 -1.34
C ALA A 136 4.82 2.18 -2.79
N LEU A 137 4.00 1.77 -3.76
CA LEU A 137 4.18 2.07 -5.18
C LEU A 137 4.11 3.58 -5.48
N ALA A 138 3.21 4.31 -4.83
CA ALA A 138 3.11 5.76 -4.98
C ALA A 138 4.34 6.51 -4.45
N LEU A 139 5.14 5.88 -3.58
CA LEU A 139 6.35 6.43 -2.98
C LEU A 139 7.64 5.80 -3.54
N ILE A 140 7.55 5.00 -4.60
CA ILE A 140 8.66 4.14 -5.09
C ILE A 140 9.92 4.92 -5.46
N ASP A 141 9.80 6.16 -5.87
CA ASP A 141 10.93 7.04 -6.20
C ASP A 141 11.81 7.36 -4.98
N ASN A 142 11.34 7.10 -3.76
CA ASN A 142 12.10 7.24 -2.52
C ASN A 142 12.82 5.94 -2.11
N ALA A 143 12.55 4.84 -2.80
CA ALA A 143 13.13 3.53 -2.50
C ALA A 143 14.48 3.34 -3.16
N SER A 144 15.37 2.54 -2.57
CA SER A 144 16.53 1.98 -3.27
C SER A 144 16.09 0.96 -4.32
N ASP A 145 16.97 0.65 -5.27
CA ASP A 145 16.70 -0.36 -6.30
C ASP A 145 16.23 -1.70 -5.71
N LYS A 146 16.84 -2.14 -4.59
CA LYS A 146 16.48 -3.36 -3.90
C LYS A 146 15.07 -3.29 -3.28
N GLU A 147 14.75 -2.20 -2.65
CA GLU A 147 13.42 -1.98 -2.06
C GLU A 147 12.34 -1.88 -3.15
N ALA A 148 12.62 -1.18 -4.25
CA ALA A 148 11.73 -1.10 -5.40
C ALA A 148 11.46 -2.50 -6.00
N ASP A 149 12.48 -3.33 -6.13
CA ASP A 149 12.35 -4.71 -6.56
C ASP A 149 11.44 -5.54 -5.63
N LEU A 150 11.56 -5.37 -4.29
CA LEU A 150 10.70 -6.03 -3.32
C LEU A 150 9.25 -5.54 -3.39
N ILE A 151 9.04 -4.23 -3.56
CA ILE A 151 7.72 -3.63 -3.74
C ILE A 151 7.06 -4.20 -5.01
N HIS A 152 7.79 -4.24 -6.13
CA HIS A 152 7.29 -4.84 -7.38
C HIS A 152 7.04 -6.34 -7.27
N ALA A 153 7.86 -7.08 -6.51
CA ALA A 153 7.60 -8.49 -6.27
C ALA A 153 6.24 -8.71 -5.61
N LEU A 154 5.89 -7.89 -4.64
CA LEU A 154 4.63 -8.02 -3.92
C LEU A 154 3.39 -7.71 -4.81
N GLN A 155 3.54 -6.91 -5.89
CA GLN A 155 2.47 -6.68 -6.87
C GLN A 155 1.98 -7.98 -7.53
N SER A 156 2.84 -8.99 -7.69
CA SER A 156 2.45 -10.27 -8.29
C SER A 156 1.51 -11.09 -7.39
N ARG A 157 1.46 -10.76 -6.10
CA ARG A 157 0.70 -11.49 -5.09
C ARG A 157 -0.68 -10.89 -4.82
N TYR A 158 -0.86 -9.57 -4.95
CA TYR A 158 -2.08 -8.89 -4.52
C TYR A 158 -2.91 -8.43 -5.71
N VAL A 159 -4.19 -8.80 -5.69
CA VAL A 159 -5.18 -8.50 -6.72
C VAL A 159 -6.44 -7.89 -6.11
N GLU A 160 -7.15 -7.04 -6.85
CA GLU A 160 -8.37 -6.35 -6.37
C GLU A 160 -9.48 -7.32 -5.95
N ASN A 161 -9.67 -8.40 -6.72
CA ASN A 161 -10.72 -9.39 -6.48
C ASN A 161 -10.09 -10.68 -5.93
N TYR A 162 -9.51 -10.59 -4.74
CA TYR A 162 -8.84 -11.74 -4.11
C TYR A 162 -9.85 -12.81 -3.72
N ASP A 163 -9.59 -14.05 -4.18
CA ASP A 163 -10.31 -15.26 -3.80
C ASP A 163 -9.31 -16.27 -3.18
N PRO A 164 -9.47 -16.61 -1.89
CA PRO A 164 -8.61 -17.61 -1.25
C PRO A 164 -8.57 -18.96 -1.96
N ALA A 165 -9.64 -19.33 -2.68
CA ALA A 165 -9.72 -20.61 -3.40
C ALA A 165 -8.78 -20.65 -4.63
N THR A 166 -8.45 -19.48 -5.20
CA THR A 166 -7.60 -19.35 -6.40
C THR A 166 -6.20 -18.79 -6.10
N ARG A 167 -5.89 -18.51 -4.82
CA ARG A 167 -4.67 -17.83 -4.37
C ARG A 167 -3.35 -18.45 -4.87
N ARG A 168 -3.35 -19.76 -5.19
CA ARG A 168 -2.14 -20.46 -5.63
C ARG A 168 -1.47 -19.83 -6.85
N VAL A 169 -2.25 -19.18 -7.72
CA VAL A 169 -1.71 -18.49 -8.90
C VAL A 169 -0.87 -17.29 -8.47
N GLN A 170 -1.35 -16.49 -7.52
CA GLN A 170 -0.67 -15.31 -7.00
C GLN A 170 0.51 -15.70 -6.10
N ASP A 171 0.34 -16.71 -5.23
CA ASP A 171 1.44 -17.22 -4.40
C ASP A 171 2.59 -17.74 -5.26
N GLN A 172 2.30 -18.51 -6.34
CA GLN A 172 3.32 -18.99 -7.27
C GLN A 172 4.01 -17.84 -8.02
N ALA A 173 3.25 -16.85 -8.50
CA ALA A 173 3.81 -15.68 -9.19
C ALA A 173 4.75 -14.88 -8.28
N TYR A 174 4.40 -14.75 -7.00
CA TYR A 174 5.25 -14.11 -5.99
C TYR A 174 6.53 -14.92 -5.75
N ALA A 175 6.43 -16.22 -5.54
CA ALA A 175 7.59 -17.11 -5.36
C ALA A 175 8.53 -17.07 -6.59
N ASP A 176 7.98 -17.08 -7.81
CA ASP A 176 8.78 -17.00 -9.05
C ASP A 176 9.51 -15.65 -9.16
N THR A 177 8.86 -14.55 -8.75
CA THR A 177 9.47 -13.22 -8.72
C THR A 177 10.61 -13.17 -7.70
N LEU A 178 10.37 -13.67 -6.48
CA LEU A 178 11.41 -13.74 -5.43
C LEU A 178 12.57 -14.67 -5.82
N ALA A 179 12.31 -15.75 -6.55
CA ALA A 179 13.38 -16.56 -7.14
C ALA A 179 14.28 -15.76 -8.09
N GLY A 180 13.69 -14.81 -8.83
CA GLY A 180 14.41 -13.86 -9.66
C GLY A 180 15.29 -12.93 -8.82
N LEU A 181 14.73 -12.38 -7.74
CA LEU A 181 15.47 -11.50 -6.84
C LEU A 181 16.59 -12.22 -6.09
N ALA A 182 16.38 -13.45 -5.64
CA ALA A 182 17.42 -14.27 -5.02
C ALA A 182 18.62 -14.53 -5.97
N ARG A 183 18.37 -14.63 -7.27
CA ARG A 183 19.46 -14.69 -8.28
C ARG A 183 20.13 -13.33 -8.51
N LYS A 184 19.37 -12.22 -8.46
CA LYS A 184 19.89 -10.84 -8.60
C LYS A 184 20.72 -10.43 -7.40
N TYR A 185 20.35 -10.88 -6.21
CA TYR A 185 20.98 -10.54 -4.92
C TYR A 185 21.44 -11.82 -4.17
N PRO A 186 22.42 -12.58 -4.71
CA PRO A 186 22.71 -13.94 -4.24
C PRO A 186 23.30 -14.04 -2.82
N TYR A 187 23.73 -12.91 -2.25
CA TYR A 187 24.30 -12.86 -0.90
C TYR A 187 23.39 -12.12 0.10
N ASP A 188 22.18 -11.71 -0.33
CA ASP A 188 21.23 -11.06 0.56
C ASP A 188 20.38 -12.10 1.28
N LEU A 189 20.66 -12.29 2.58
CA LEU A 189 19.96 -13.28 3.41
C LEU A 189 18.50 -12.93 3.63
N ASN A 190 18.13 -11.65 3.63
CA ASN A 190 16.74 -11.24 3.78
C ASN A 190 15.91 -11.65 2.57
N ILE A 191 16.45 -11.41 1.35
CA ILE A 191 15.79 -11.86 0.11
C ILE A 191 15.70 -13.38 0.05
N ALA A 192 16.77 -14.08 0.45
CA ALA A 192 16.77 -15.55 0.50
C ALA A 192 15.70 -16.07 1.48
N THR A 193 15.53 -15.43 2.64
CA THR A 193 14.51 -15.79 3.63
C THR A 193 13.10 -15.52 3.12
N LEU A 194 12.86 -14.35 2.51
CA LEU A 194 11.57 -14.02 1.89
C LEU A 194 11.21 -15.01 0.76
N TYR A 195 12.20 -15.43 -0.03
CA TYR A 195 11.98 -16.45 -1.06
C TYR A 195 11.64 -17.80 -0.45
N ALA A 196 12.33 -18.21 0.62
CA ALA A 196 12.04 -19.47 1.31
C ALA A 196 10.64 -19.49 1.93
N ASP A 197 10.19 -18.34 2.50
CA ASP A 197 8.83 -18.18 3.05
C ASP A 197 7.73 -18.23 1.96
N ALA A 198 8.07 -17.86 0.73
CA ALA A 198 7.13 -17.85 -0.40
C ALA A 198 6.94 -19.22 -1.09
N LEU A 199 7.77 -20.23 -0.80
CA LEU A 199 7.69 -21.57 -1.38
C LEU A 199 6.66 -22.45 -0.67
#